data_eab64ae5173594ba1d63e5419395701a
#
_entry.id   eab64ae5173594ba1d63e5419395701a
#
_cell.length_a   1.000
_cell.length_b   1.000
_cell.length_c   1.000
_cell.angle_alpha   90.00
_cell.angle_beta   90.00
_cell.angle_gamma   90.00
#
_symmetry.space_group_name_H-M   'P 1'
#
loop_
_entity.id
_entity.type
_entity.pdbx_description
1 polymer ?
#
loop_
_entity_poly.entity_id
_entity_poly.type
_entity_poly.pdbx_seq_one_letter_code
_entity_poly.pdbx_strand_id
1 'polypeptide(L)'
;MTERAVAERIIQELHAARVRGDLATMCGLFSEQGQFRIAGASADKPIAISADDLAAFRPWLVMLVKAFRINNYKLLSLVVEWPRATAHWQADIYSKITGVTVPTELVDLVELKESRIVAYSEFFVPR
;
A
#
# COMPACT_ATOMS: atom_id res chain seq x y z
N MET A 1 4.52 22.39 -9.35
CA MET A 1 5.05 21.12 -8.87
C MET A 1 5.13 20.17 -10.04
N THR A 2 6.22 19.45 -10.19
CA THR A 2 6.38 18.47 -11.29
C THR A 2 5.50 17.25 -11.04
N GLU A 3 5.21 16.53 -12.11
CA GLU A 3 4.47 15.27 -12.01
C GLU A 3 5.20 14.26 -11.13
N ARG A 4 6.53 14.21 -11.25
CA ARG A 4 7.35 13.36 -10.39
C ARG A 4 7.18 13.73 -8.91
N ALA A 5 7.22 15.02 -8.58
CA ALA A 5 7.07 15.47 -7.20
C ALA A 5 5.68 15.16 -6.64
N VAL A 6 4.65 15.26 -7.48
CA VAL A 6 3.28 14.86 -7.08
C VAL A 6 3.24 13.37 -6.75
N ALA A 7 3.80 12.53 -7.61
CA ALA A 7 3.83 11.08 -7.39
C ALA A 7 4.61 10.72 -6.12
N GLU A 8 5.78 11.31 -5.92
CA GLU A 8 6.58 11.09 -4.71
C GLU A 8 5.82 11.47 -3.45
N ARG A 9 5.16 12.62 -3.46
CA ARG A 9 4.37 13.08 -2.31
C ARG A 9 3.23 12.12 -1.99
N ILE A 10 2.48 11.68 -2.99
CA ILE A 10 1.34 10.78 -2.78
C ILE A 10 1.80 9.46 -2.18
N ILE A 11 2.87 8.86 -2.70
CA ILE A 11 3.40 7.60 -2.17
C ILE A 11 3.93 7.78 -0.75
N GLN A 12 4.66 8.86 -0.49
CA GLN A 12 5.17 9.14 0.84
C GLN A 12 4.05 9.36 1.85
N GLU A 13 3.00 10.08 1.46
CA GLU A 13 1.82 10.27 2.32
C GLU A 13 1.08 8.96 2.58
N LEU A 14 0.96 8.10 1.56
CA LEU A 14 0.32 6.80 1.70
C LEU A 14 1.07 5.92 2.70
N HIS A 15 2.38 5.82 2.54
CA HIS A 15 3.21 5.01 3.43
C HIS A 15 3.23 5.57 4.86
N ALA A 16 3.35 6.89 5.00
CA ALA A 16 3.33 7.52 6.32
C ALA A 16 1.99 7.30 7.04
N ALA A 17 0.88 7.45 6.32
CA ALA A 17 -0.45 7.20 6.87
C ALA A 17 -0.62 5.73 7.29
N ARG A 18 -0.11 4.81 6.49
CA ARG A 18 -0.17 3.38 6.81
C ARG A 18 0.65 3.05 8.06
N VAL A 19 1.85 3.61 8.18
CA VAL A 19 2.72 3.38 9.35
C VAL A 19 2.05 3.87 10.63
N ARG A 20 1.40 5.04 10.60
CA ARG A 20 0.73 5.58 11.79
C ARG A 20 -0.72 5.12 11.97
N GLY A 21 -1.24 4.31 11.03
CA GLY A 21 -2.59 3.78 11.14
C GLY A 21 -3.68 4.81 10.83
N ASP A 22 -3.42 5.77 9.96
CA ASP A 22 -4.35 6.84 9.59
C ASP A 22 -5.18 6.45 8.38
N LEU A 23 -6.28 5.73 8.63
CA LEU A 23 -7.17 5.22 7.60
C LEU A 23 -7.79 6.35 6.76
N ALA A 24 -8.19 7.45 7.40
CA ALA A 24 -8.85 8.56 6.70
C ALA A 24 -7.93 9.16 5.63
N THR A 25 -6.66 9.41 5.98
CA THR A 25 -5.67 9.91 5.03
C THR A 25 -5.43 8.91 3.91
N MET A 26 -5.29 7.62 4.22
CA MET A 26 -5.14 6.59 3.20
C MET A 26 -6.29 6.61 2.20
N CYS A 27 -7.52 6.57 2.67
CA CYS A 27 -8.70 6.58 1.80
C CYS A 27 -8.78 7.84 0.94
N GLY A 28 -8.36 8.98 1.47
CA GLY A 28 -8.36 10.26 0.73
C GLY A 28 -7.38 10.31 -0.43
N LEU A 29 -6.38 9.44 -0.46
CA LEU A 29 -5.40 9.38 -1.54
C LEU A 29 -5.86 8.54 -2.73
N PHE A 30 -6.88 7.69 -2.54
CA PHE A 30 -7.42 6.84 -3.60
C PHE A 30 -8.59 7.51 -4.28
N SER A 31 -8.70 7.29 -5.60
CA SER A 31 -9.91 7.64 -6.34
C SER A 31 -11.06 6.72 -5.91
N GLU A 32 -12.28 7.24 -5.92
CA GLU A 32 -13.45 6.40 -5.64
C GLU A 32 -13.62 5.30 -6.68
N GLN A 33 -13.20 5.57 -7.92
CA GLN A 33 -13.25 4.62 -9.02
C GLN A 33 -11.81 4.25 -9.39
N GLY A 34 -11.53 2.95 -9.40
CA GLY A 34 -10.21 2.47 -9.73
C GLY A 34 -10.13 0.98 -9.53
N GLN A 35 -8.95 0.43 -9.74
CA GLN A 35 -8.70 -0.99 -9.57
C GLN A 35 -7.61 -1.18 -8.52
N PHE A 36 -7.91 -1.97 -7.51
CA PHE A 36 -7.04 -2.14 -6.35
C PHE A 36 -6.81 -3.63 -6.10
N ARG A 37 -5.58 -3.98 -5.80
CA ARG A 37 -5.20 -5.37 -5.59
C ARG A 37 -4.14 -5.50 -4.50
N ILE A 38 -4.26 -6.55 -3.71
CA ILE A 38 -3.21 -6.98 -2.79
C ILE A 38 -2.94 -8.45 -3.08
N ALA A 39 -1.68 -8.78 -3.34
CA ALA A 39 -1.27 -10.15 -3.60
C ALA A 39 0.02 -10.45 -2.86
N GLY A 40 0.17 -11.70 -2.41
CA GLY A 40 1.38 -12.10 -1.71
C GLY A 40 1.30 -13.50 -1.18
N ALA A 41 2.25 -13.83 -0.34
CA ALA A 41 2.32 -15.12 0.30
C ALA A 41 2.28 -14.96 1.82
N SER A 42 1.51 -15.79 2.49
CA SER A 42 1.67 -16.06 3.91
C SER A 42 2.48 -17.34 4.06
N ALA A 43 2.71 -17.78 5.28
CA ALA A 43 3.52 -18.98 5.54
C ALA A 43 3.06 -20.20 4.73
N ASP A 44 1.74 -20.35 4.49
CA ASP A 44 1.18 -21.55 3.88
C ASP A 44 0.29 -21.30 2.66
N LYS A 45 -0.11 -20.05 2.37
CA LYS A 45 -1.09 -19.79 1.33
C LYS A 45 -0.83 -18.49 0.58
N PRO A 46 -1.06 -18.47 -0.75
CA PRO A 46 -1.07 -17.21 -1.47
C PRO A 46 -2.31 -16.40 -1.06
N ILE A 47 -2.14 -15.09 -1.07
CA ILE A 47 -3.21 -14.13 -0.81
C ILE A 47 -3.45 -13.37 -2.11
N ALA A 48 -4.70 -13.27 -2.53
CA ALA A 48 -5.07 -12.50 -3.70
C ALA A 48 -6.41 -11.80 -3.42
N ILE A 49 -6.36 -10.49 -3.31
CA ILE A 49 -7.51 -9.65 -3.04
C ILE A 49 -7.61 -8.65 -4.18
N SER A 50 -8.79 -8.47 -4.75
CA SER A 50 -9.01 -7.45 -5.78
C SER A 50 -10.34 -6.75 -5.54
N ALA A 51 -10.40 -5.49 -5.94
CA ALA A 51 -11.58 -4.65 -5.85
C ALA A 51 -11.61 -3.68 -7.01
N ASP A 52 -12.81 -3.41 -7.55
CA ASP A 52 -13.00 -2.58 -8.73
C ASP A 52 -13.36 -1.13 -8.38
N ASP A 53 -13.50 -0.81 -7.10
CA ASP A 53 -13.71 0.54 -6.62
C ASP A 53 -13.25 0.68 -5.17
N LEU A 54 -13.22 1.91 -4.67
CA LEU A 54 -12.76 2.17 -3.31
C LEU A 54 -13.72 1.61 -2.26
N ALA A 55 -15.02 1.65 -2.51
CA ALA A 55 -16.00 1.12 -1.57
C ALA A 55 -15.77 -0.37 -1.30
N ALA A 56 -15.46 -1.14 -2.35
CA ALA A 56 -15.14 -2.56 -2.22
C ALA A 56 -13.76 -2.80 -1.60
N PHE A 57 -12.82 -1.88 -1.81
CA PHE A 57 -11.46 -2.01 -1.28
C PHE A 57 -11.34 -1.56 0.18
N ARG A 58 -12.20 -0.63 0.62
CA ARG A 58 -12.13 -0.04 1.96
C ARG A 58 -12.06 -1.06 3.09
N PRO A 59 -12.85 -2.15 3.13
CA PRO A 59 -12.73 -3.15 4.19
C PRO A 59 -11.33 -3.74 4.32
N TRP A 60 -10.62 -3.90 3.20
CA TRP A 60 -9.25 -4.42 3.20
C TRP A 60 -8.27 -3.39 3.75
N LEU A 61 -8.46 -2.10 3.45
CA LEU A 61 -7.65 -1.02 4.05
C LEU A 61 -7.88 -0.95 5.57
N VAL A 62 -9.12 -1.12 6.02
CA VAL A 62 -9.45 -1.17 7.45
C VAL A 62 -8.70 -2.32 8.12
N MET A 63 -8.70 -3.50 7.49
CA MET A 63 -7.99 -4.65 8.01
C MET A 63 -6.47 -4.40 8.09
N LEU A 64 -5.88 -3.82 7.04
CA LEU A 64 -4.45 -3.51 7.02
C LEU A 64 -4.06 -2.59 8.18
N VAL A 65 -4.89 -1.60 8.47
CA VAL A 65 -4.61 -0.65 9.54
C VAL A 65 -4.87 -1.24 10.93
N LYS A 66 -5.97 -1.97 11.10
CA LYS A 66 -6.38 -2.46 12.41
C LYS A 66 -5.72 -3.76 12.84
N ALA A 67 -5.43 -4.64 11.90
CA ALA A 67 -4.88 -5.96 12.21
C ALA A 67 -3.34 -6.00 12.20
N PHE A 68 -2.70 -5.02 11.59
CA PHE A 68 -1.25 -5.04 11.39
C PHE A 68 -0.59 -3.74 11.85
N ARG A 69 0.61 -3.86 12.39
CA ARG A 69 1.47 -2.73 12.72
C ARG A 69 2.71 -2.77 11.84
N ILE A 70 3.07 -1.62 11.28
CA ILE A 70 4.26 -1.47 10.46
C ILE A 70 5.38 -0.90 11.33
N ASN A 71 6.43 -1.69 11.52
CA ASN A 71 7.62 -1.29 12.28
C ASN A 71 8.83 -1.32 11.37
N ASN A 72 9.82 -0.48 11.68
CA ASN A 72 11.09 -0.44 10.94
C ASN A 72 10.88 -0.26 9.43
N TYR A 73 9.98 0.65 9.08
CA TYR A 73 9.70 0.98 7.69
C TYR A 73 10.92 1.57 6.99
N LYS A 74 11.20 1.10 5.78
CA LYS A 74 12.25 1.65 4.95
C LYS A 74 11.85 1.60 3.47
N LEU A 75 11.85 2.77 2.83
CA LEU A 75 11.68 2.87 1.39
C LEU A 75 13.03 2.58 0.73
N LEU A 76 13.09 1.55 -0.09
CA LEU A 76 14.33 1.13 -0.74
C LEU A 76 14.51 1.77 -2.11
N SER A 77 13.43 1.94 -2.85
CA SER A 77 13.46 2.48 -4.20
C SER A 77 12.11 3.07 -4.56
N LEU A 78 12.13 4.18 -5.25
CA LEU A 78 10.93 4.80 -5.82
C LEU A 78 11.25 5.21 -7.24
N VAL A 79 10.54 4.61 -8.19
CA VAL A 79 10.69 4.89 -9.62
C VAL A 79 9.40 5.52 -10.11
N VAL A 80 9.50 6.66 -10.76
CA VAL A 80 8.36 7.38 -11.29
C VAL A 80 8.50 7.54 -12.80
N GLU A 81 7.51 7.05 -13.51
CA GLU A 81 7.30 7.30 -14.93
C GLU A 81 5.83 7.66 -15.11
N TRP A 82 5.55 8.94 -15.00
CA TRP A 82 4.18 9.44 -14.96
C TRP A 82 3.32 8.87 -16.10
N PRO A 83 2.10 8.38 -15.86
CA PRO A 83 1.33 8.47 -14.60
C PRO A 83 1.57 7.30 -13.63
N ARG A 84 2.63 6.54 -13.78
CA ARG A 84 2.93 5.35 -12.98
C ARG A 84 4.09 5.58 -12.04
N ALA A 85 4.05 4.87 -10.93
CA ALA A 85 5.14 4.84 -9.98
C ALA A 85 5.24 3.46 -9.35
N THR A 86 6.46 3.08 -9.00
CA THR A 86 6.75 1.81 -8.34
C THR A 86 7.55 2.10 -7.08
N ALA A 87 7.04 1.66 -5.94
CA ALA A 87 7.71 1.79 -4.66
C ALA A 87 8.12 0.42 -4.15
N HIS A 88 9.40 0.24 -3.88
CA HIS A 88 9.94 -0.96 -3.26
C HIS A 88 10.33 -0.61 -1.82
N TRP A 89 9.77 -1.32 -0.86
CA TRP A 89 9.98 -1.02 0.54
C TRP A 89 10.00 -2.29 1.39
N GLN A 90 10.42 -2.14 2.62
CA GLN A 90 10.46 -3.25 3.58
C GLN A 90 10.01 -2.75 4.94
N ALA A 91 9.52 -3.70 5.75
CA ALA A 91 9.11 -3.43 7.10
C ALA A 91 9.01 -4.73 7.89
N ASP A 92 8.99 -4.59 9.20
CA ASP A 92 8.64 -5.68 10.11
C ASP A 92 7.15 -5.53 10.42
N ILE A 93 6.35 -6.48 9.97
CA ILE A 93 4.89 -6.40 10.10
C ILE A 93 4.43 -7.29 11.24
N TYR A 94 3.87 -6.65 12.27
CA TYR A 94 3.29 -7.36 13.40
C TYR A 94 1.81 -7.60 13.15
N SER A 95 1.38 -8.86 13.26
CA SER A 95 -0.03 -9.24 13.16
C SER A 95 -0.66 -9.32 14.55
N LYS A 96 -1.70 -8.54 14.78
CA LYS A 96 -2.47 -8.63 16.03
C LYS A 96 -3.28 -9.93 16.10
N ILE A 97 -3.50 -10.58 14.96
CA ILE A 97 -4.25 -11.83 14.87
C ILE A 97 -3.39 -13.00 15.36
N THR A 98 -2.15 -13.07 14.91
CA THR A 98 -1.25 -14.18 15.22
C THR A 98 -0.28 -13.88 16.37
N GLY A 99 -0.05 -12.60 16.66
CA GLY A 99 0.96 -12.18 17.63
C GLY A 99 2.40 -12.31 17.12
N VAL A 100 2.58 -12.50 15.82
CA VAL A 100 3.90 -12.75 15.21
C VAL A 100 4.32 -11.55 14.38
N THR A 101 5.61 -11.20 14.45
CA THR A 101 6.23 -10.20 13.59
C THR A 101 6.94 -10.90 12.45
N VAL A 102 6.64 -10.49 11.22
CA VAL A 102 7.24 -11.07 10.02
C VAL A 102 7.98 -9.97 9.25
N PRO A 103 9.31 -10.10 9.10
CA PRO A 103 10.06 -9.24 8.18
C PRO A 103 9.52 -9.43 6.78
N THR A 104 9.12 -8.34 6.13
CA THR A 104 8.38 -8.39 4.87
C THR A 104 8.98 -7.43 3.86
N GLU A 105 9.01 -7.85 2.60
CA GLU A 105 9.38 -7.02 1.48
C GLU A 105 8.15 -6.76 0.64
N LEU A 106 7.97 -5.51 0.21
CA LEU A 106 6.76 -5.07 -0.48
C LEU A 106 7.11 -4.25 -1.72
N VAL A 107 6.27 -4.41 -2.75
CA VAL A 107 6.34 -3.58 -3.96
C VAL A 107 4.94 -3.07 -4.24
N ASP A 108 4.80 -1.75 -4.37
CA ASP A 108 3.56 -1.10 -4.75
C ASP A 108 3.66 -0.61 -6.18
N LEU A 109 2.73 -1.03 -7.03
CA LEU A 109 2.56 -0.51 -8.38
C LEU A 109 1.37 0.44 -8.35
N VAL A 110 1.60 1.71 -8.75
CA VAL A 110 0.61 2.77 -8.61
C VAL A 110 0.41 3.48 -9.93
N GLU A 111 -0.84 3.75 -10.28
CA GLU A 111 -1.19 4.65 -11.38
C GLU A 111 -1.99 5.81 -10.82
N LEU A 112 -1.65 7.02 -11.28
CA LEU A 112 -2.19 8.27 -10.77
C LEU A 112 -3.00 8.99 -11.83
N LYS A 113 -4.04 9.69 -11.40
CA LYS A 113 -4.82 10.60 -12.22
C LYS A 113 -5.36 11.70 -11.33
N GLU A 114 -5.16 12.96 -11.74
CA GLU A 114 -5.67 14.11 -11.00
C GLU A 114 -5.30 14.08 -9.52
N SER A 115 -4.05 13.76 -9.24
CA SER A 115 -3.48 13.70 -7.89
C SER A 115 -4.10 12.63 -6.98
N ARG A 116 -4.71 11.61 -7.56
CA ARG A 116 -5.26 10.46 -6.82
C ARG A 116 -4.82 9.16 -7.43
N ILE A 117 -4.84 8.11 -6.63
CA ILE A 117 -4.48 6.76 -7.05
C ILE A 117 -5.70 6.13 -7.71
N VAL A 118 -5.58 5.78 -9.01
CA VAL A 118 -6.65 5.11 -9.77
C VAL A 118 -6.39 3.64 -10.01
N ALA A 119 -5.14 3.19 -9.80
CA ALA A 119 -4.82 1.78 -9.80
C ALA A 119 -3.71 1.54 -8.78
N TYR A 120 -3.86 0.49 -8.01
CA TYR A 120 -2.93 0.16 -6.94
C TYR A 120 -2.80 -1.35 -6.84
N SER A 121 -1.57 -1.85 -6.88
CA SER A 121 -1.28 -3.25 -6.63
C SER A 121 -0.15 -3.34 -5.63
N GLU A 122 -0.41 -3.99 -4.51
CA GLU A 122 0.61 -4.26 -3.52
C GLU A 122 0.99 -5.73 -3.57
N PHE A 123 2.28 -5.99 -3.69
CA PHE A 123 2.84 -7.34 -3.64
C PHE A 123 3.73 -7.44 -2.41
N PHE A 124 3.56 -8.50 -1.63
CA PHE A 124 4.38 -8.70 -0.46
C PHE A 124 4.89 -10.13 -0.34
N VAL A 125 6.09 -10.27 0.19
CA VAL A 125 6.70 -11.57 0.49
C VAL A 125 7.42 -11.50 1.84
N PRO A 126 7.36 -12.56 2.64
CA PRO A 126 8.20 -12.67 3.84
C PRO A 126 9.67 -12.70 3.44
N ARG A 127 10.49 -12.05 4.23
CA ARG A 127 11.95 -12.11 4.05
C ARG A 127 12.57 -13.24 4.87
#